data_563a2273930ad97ed2acc8c70e36f2b5
#
_entry.id   563a2273930ad97ed2acc8c70e36f2b5
#
_cell.length_a   1.000
_cell.length_b   1.000
_cell.length_c   1.000
_cell.angle_alpha   90.00
_cell.angle_beta   90.00
_cell.angle_gamma   90.00
#
_symmetry.space_group_name_H-M   'P 1'
#
loop_
_entity.id
_entity.type
_entity.pdbx_description
1 polymer ?
#
loop_
_entity_poly.entity_id
_entity_poly.type
_entity_poly.pdbx_seq_one_letter_code
_entity_poly.pdbx_strand_id
1 'polypeptide(L)'
;MTNIEGSVVLVTGGSRGIGRALVEALYERGAKKVYATARDPKTVTHPDAVPLALEVSDPASVAAAAEQAQDVTIVINNAGASVNANFLDSPVEDVRREFETNFYGPLLVTRAFVPIIERNGGGHLLNVHSVLSWVGVLGSYSASKAALWSQTNSLRLDLKPRGIDVTGLHVGYVDTDMAAHVDGPKSTPESVAAQALDGIESGAFEVLADELTRQVKAGLSAEGGALYPQLAA
;
A
#
# COMPACT_ATOMS: atom_id res chain seq x y z
N MET A 1 -19.81 0.62 3.19
CA MET A 1 -18.87 -0.13 4.03
C MET A 1 -18.60 -1.46 3.35
N THR A 2 -17.35 -1.80 3.15
CA THR A 2 -16.96 -3.06 2.48
C THR A 2 -16.75 -4.12 3.54
N ASN A 3 -17.42 -5.28 3.43
CA ASN A 3 -17.22 -6.39 4.34
C ASN A 3 -16.04 -7.25 3.86
N ILE A 4 -15.14 -7.62 4.74
CA ILE A 4 -14.04 -8.55 4.43
C ILE A 4 -14.57 -10.00 4.38
N GLU A 5 -15.50 -10.35 5.27
CA GLU A 5 -16.12 -11.68 5.26
C GLU A 5 -16.74 -11.98 3.89
N GLY A 6 -16.37 -13.08 3.29
CA GLY A 6 -16.84 -13.51 1.96
C GLY A 6 -16.22 -12.79 0.77
N SER A 7 -15.35 -11.78 0.98
CA SER A 7 -14.68 -11.03 -0.08
C SER A 7 -13.60 -11.83 -0.80
N VAL A 8 -13.25 -11.41 -2.01
CA VAL A 8 -12.08 -11.87 -2.76
C VAL A 8 -11.08 -10.74 -2.85
N VAL A 9 -9.89 -10.94 -2.31
CA VAL A 9 -8.90 -9.88 -2.11
C VAL A 9 -7.63 -10.14 -2.92
N LEU A 10 -7.10 -9.11 -3.58
CA LEU A 10 -5.75 -9.10 -4.15
C LEU A 10 -4.82 -8.31 -3.23
N VAL A 11 -3.71 -8.92 -2.79
CA VAL A 11 -2.67 -8.25 -2.01
C VAL A 11 -1.38 -8.21 -2.82
N THR A 12 -0.92 -7.02 -3.22
CA THR A 12 0.36 -6.89 -3.90
C THR A 12 1.51 -6.99 -2.91
N GLY A 13 2.55 -7.79 -3.26
CA GLY A 13 3.66 -8.05 -2.33
C GLY A 13 3.25 -8.87 -1.10
N GLY A 14 2.38 -9.86 -1.27
CA GLY A 14 1.77 -10.69 -0.21
C GLY A 14 2.68 -11.75 0.42
N SER A 15 3.94 -11.88 -0.02
CA SER A 15 4.82 -12.99 0.42
C SER A 15 5.60 -12.72 1.70
N ARG A 16 5.74 -11.47 2.16
CA ARG A 16 6.52 -11.10 3.35
C ARG A 16 6.02 -9.81 4.01
N GLY A 17 6.55 -9.51 5.19
CA GLY A 17 6.32 -8.27 5.92
C GLY A 17 4.82 -7.96 6.10
N ILE A 18 4.44 -6.71 5.89
CA ILE A 18 3.04 -6.25 6.00
C ILE A 18 2.12 -7.05 5.06
N GLY A 19 2.58 -7.35 3.83
CA GLY A 19 1.76 -8.08 2.86
C GLY A 19 1.40 -9.49 3.34
N ARG A 20 2.34 -10.22 3.96
CA ARG A 20 2.07 -11.53 4.56
C ARG A 20 1.09 -11.41 5.73
N ALA A 21 1.31 -10.46 6.62
CA ALA A 21 0.41 -10.23 7.75
C ALA A 21 -1.02 -9.84 7.29
N LEU A 22 -1.14 -9.07 6.20
CA LEU A 22 -2.44 -8.78 5.58
C LEU A 22 -3.12 -10.04 5.06
N VAL A 23 -2.38 -10.95 4.40
CA VAL A 23 -2.95 -12.24 3.92
C VAL A 23 -3.46 -13.08 5.08
N GLU A 24 -2.69 -13.20 6.16
CA GLU A 24 -3.07 -13.92 7.39
C GLU A 24 -4.34 -13.32 8.01
N ALA A 25 -4.34 -12.00 8.25
CA ALA A 25 -5.46 -11.28 8.87
C ALA A 25 -6.74 -11.30 8.01
N LEU A 26 -6.63 -11.32 6.68
CA LEU A 26 -7.78 -11.43 5.78
C LEU A 26 -8.50 -12.77 5.96
N TYR A 27 -7.76 -13.88 6.07
CA TYR A 27 -8.37 -15.19 6.32
C TYR A 27 -8.97 -15.28 7.73
N GLU A 28 -8.33 -14.72 8.74
CA GLU A 28 -8.88 -14.63 10.10
C GLU A 28 -10.22 -13.88 10.14
N ARG A 29 -10.41 -12.90 9.23
CA ARG A 29 -11.68 -12.15 9.07
C ARG A 29 -12.66 -12.76 8.07
N GLY A 30 -12.42 -13.98 7.62
CA GLY A 30 -13.35 -14.72 6.78
C GLY A 30 -13.35 -14.33 5.31
N ALA A 31 -12.27 -13.76 4.79
CA ALA A 31 -12.13 -13.57 3.34
C ALA A 31 -12.28 -14.92 2.63
N LYS A 32 -13.09 -14.96 1.57
CA LYS A 32 -13.36 -16.18 0.80
C LYS A 32 -12.13 -16.66 0.02
N LYS A 33 -11.34 -15.70 -0.47
CA LYS A 33 -10.15 -15.98 -1.26
C LYS A 33 -9.18 -14.80 -1.18
N VAL A 34 -7.89 -15.08 -1.09
CA VAL A 34 -6.85 -14.07 -1.16
C VAL A 34 -5.84 -14.45 -2.24
N TYR A 35 -5.73 -13.64 -3.27
CA TYR A 35 -4.63 -13.67 -4.22
C TYR A 35 -3.43 -12.95 -3.60
N ALA A 36 -2.47 -13.73 -3.10
CA ALA A 36 -1.22 -13.20 -2.57
C ALA A 36 -0.19 -13.11 -3.69
N THR A 37 0.20 -11.90 -4.07
CA THR A 37 1.06 -11.74 -5.24
C THR A 37 2.52 -11.51 -4.85
N ALA A 38 3.41 -12.03 -5.67
CA ALA A 38 4.85 -11.81 -5.60
C ALA A 38 5.48 -11.95 -6.99
N ARG A 39 6.70 -11.44 -7.19
CA ARG A 39 7.48 -11.67 -8.43
C ARG A 39 7.76 -13.17 -8.66
N ASP A 40 8.14 -13.87 -7.60
CA ASP A 40 8.15 -15.34 -7.58
C ASP A 40 7.00 -15.83 -6.67
N PRO A 41 5.91 -16.35 -7.23
CA PRO A 41 4.76 -16.82 -6.46
C PRO A 41 5.08 -17.99 -5.51
N LYS A 42 6.19 -18.71 -5.71
CA LYS A 42 6.64 -19.76 -4.79
C LYS A 42 7.05 -19.23 -3.42
N THR A 43 7.29 -17.92 -3.29
CA THR A 43 7.59 -17.26 -2.00
C THR A 43 6.35 -17.00 -1.14
N VAL A 44 5.16 -17.20 -1.68
CA VAL A 44 3.91 -17.15 -0.92
C VAL A 44 3.76 -18.45 -0.14
N THR A 45 3.74 -18.38 1.19
CA THR A 45 3.78 -19.54 2.06
C THR A 45 2.46 -19.83 2.79
N HIS A 46 1.48 -18.91 2.75
CA HIS A 46 0.18 -19.15 3.38
C HIS A 46 -0.56 -20.28 2.65
N PRO A 47 -1.01 -21.35 3.35
CA PRO A 47 -1.50 -22.57 2.72
C PRO A 47 -2.80 -22.37 1.90
N ASP A 48 -3.67 -21.45 2.34
CA ASP A 48 -4.95 -21.22 1.70
C ASP A 48 -4.92 -20.08 0.66
N ALA A 49 -3.82 -19.31 0.62
CA ALA A 49 -3.69 -18.22 -0.36
C ALA A 49 -3.49 -18.75 -1.77
N VAL A 50 -4.00 -18.04 -2.75
CA VAL A 50 -3.73 -18.29 -4.17
C VAL A 50 -2.48 -17.52 -4.58
N PRO A 51 -1.34 -18.19 -4.77
CA PRO A 51 -0.12 -17.53 -5.21
C PRO A 51 -0.29 -17.01 -6.64
N LEU A 52 0.04 -15.75 -6.88
CA LEU A 52 -0.09 -15.15 -8.21
C LEU A 52 1.18 -14.36 -8.55
N ALA A 53 1.73 -14.62 -9.73
CA ALA A 53 2.89 -13.88 -10.22
C ALA A 53 2.48 -12.44 -10.57
N LEU A 54 3.19 -11.46 -10.00
CA LEU A 54 2.94 -10.04 -10.28
C LEU A 54 4.19 -9.21 -10.03
N GLU A 55 4.70 -8.59 -11.11
CA GLU A 55 5.61 -7.44 -11.04
C GLU A 55 4.76 -6.17 -11.29
N VAL A 56 4.58 -5.37 -10.26
CA VAL A 56 3.64 -4.24 -10.31
C VAL A 56 4.06 -3.12 -11.28
N SER A 57 5.35 -3.02 -11.59
CA SER A 57 5.90 -2.06 -12.55
C SER A 57 5.85 -2.53 -14.00
N ASP A 58 5.45 -3.79 -14.26
CA ASP A 58 5.33 -4.35 -15.60
C ASP A 58 3.85 -4.42 -16.03
N PRO A 59 3.41 -3.61 -17.02
CA PRO A 59 2.05 -3.63 -17.54
C PRO A 59 1.57 -5.00 -18.02
N ALA A 60 2.47 -5.80 -18.63
CA ALA A 60 2.12 -7.14 -19.12
C ALA A 60 1.87 -8.11 -17.97
N SER A 61 2.70 -8.05 -16.92
CA SER A 61 2.51 -8.83 -15.69
C SER A 61 1.21 -8.45 -14.99
N VAL A 62 0.89 -7.16 -14.90
CA VAL A 62 -0.36 -6.68 -14.31
C VAL A 62 -1.58 -7.17 -15.11
N ALA A 63 -1.54 -7.10 -16.43
CA ALA A 63 -2.61 -7.60 -17.29
C ALA A 63 -2.83 -9.10 -17.12
N ALA A 64 -1.75 -9.90 -17.12
CA ALA A 64 -1.83 -11.35 -16.92
C ALA A 64 -2.39 -11.72 -15.53
N ALA A 65 -2.05 -10.96 -14.48
CA ALA A 65 -2.62 -11.16 -13.16
C ALA A 65 -4.12 -10.82 -13.13
N ALA A 66 -4.52 -9.74 -13.79
CA ALA A 66 -5.93 -9.34 -13.88
C ALA A 66 -6.78 -10.38 -14.64
N GLU A 67 -6.25 -11.00 -15.69
CA GLU A 67 -6.91 -12.10 -16.41
C GLU A 67 -7.20 -13.31 -15.51
N GLN A 68 -6.33 -13.60 -14.57
CA GLN A 68 -6.45 -14.75 -13.65
C GLN A 68 -7.34 -14.46 -12.43
N ALA A 69 -7.48 -13.20 -12.03
CA ALA A 69 -8.14 -12.80 -10.78
C ALA A 69 -9.41 -11.98 -11.05
N GLN A 70 -10.34 -12.54 -11.86
CA GLN A 70 -11.55 -11.86 -12.34
C GLN A 70 -12.68 -11.72 -11.30
N ASP A 71 -12.53 -12.35 -10.14
CA ASP A 71 -13.51 -12.34 -9.05
C ASP A 71 -13.14 -11.37 -7.90
N VAL A 72 -12.08 -10.58 -8.05
CA VAL A 72 -11.59 -9.63 -7.03
C VAL A 72 -12.61 -8.53 -6.75
N THR A 73 -12.84 -8.28 -5.46
CA THR A 73 -13.68 -7.18 -4.94
C THR A 73 -12.90 -6.17 -4.11
N ILE A 74 -11.70 -6.55 -3.59
CA ILE A 74 -10.84 -5.67 -2.81
C ILE A 74 -9.41 -5.76 -3.36
N VAL A 75 -8.77 -4.62 -3.57
CA VAL A 75 -7.35 -4.54 -3.92
C VAL A 75 -6.57 -3.81 -2.84
N ILE A 76 -5.49 -4.42 -2.37
CA ILE A 76 -4.54 -3.83 -1.45
C ILE A 76 -3.19 -3.64 -2.16
N ASN A 77 -2.89 -2.40 -2.54
CA ASN A 77 -1.60 -2.00 -3.08
C ASN A 77 -0.59 -1.83 -1.94
N ASN A 78 0.08 -2.94 -1.59
CA ASN A 78 1.09 -2.99 -0.53
C ASN A 78 2.52 -3.08 -1.08
N ALA A 79 2.73 -3.61 -2.27
CA ALA A 79 4.06 -3.69 -2.88
C ALA A 79 4.75 -2.32 -2.90
N GLY A 80 6.00 -2.28 -2.46
CA GLY A 80 6.79 -1.07 -2.40
C GLY A 80 8.29 -1.36 -2.41
N ALA A 81 9.07 -0.37 -2.81
CA ALA A 81 10.52 -0.40 -2.82
C ALA A 81 11.09 0.86 -2.15
N SER A 82 12.22 0.69 -1.46
CA SER A 82 13.06 1.78 -0.99
C SER A 82 14.50 1.44 -1.31
N VAL A 83 15.15 2.26 -2.13
CA VAL A 83 16.56 2.14 -2.47
C VAL A 83 17.40 3.25 -1.84
N ASN A 84 16.75 4.11 -1.02
CA ASN A 84 17.35 5.25 -0.32
C ASN A 84 18.07 6.23 -1.27
N ALA A 85 17.49 6.45 -2.46
CA ALA A 85 18.08 7.36 -3.43
C ALA A 85 17.90 8.82 -2.98
N ASN A 86 18.99 9.58 -2.90
CA ASN A 86 18.93 11.03 -2.73
C ASN A 86 18.91 11.72 -4.11
N PHE A 87 18.46 12.98 -4.14
CA PHE A 87 18.25 13.69 -5.40
C PHE A 87 19.54 14.24 -6.04
N LEU A 88 20.62 14.37 -5.29
CA LEU A 88 21.83 15.02 -5.77
C LEU A 88 22.85 14.03 -6.31
N ASP A 89 23.04 12.91 -5.60
CA ASP A 89 24.19 12.03 -5.83
C ASP A 89 23.81 10.63 -6.33
N SER A 90 22.55 10.21 -6.14
CA SER A 90 22.11 8.88 -6.59
C SER A 90 21.87 8.84 -8.10
N PRO A 91 22.09 7.68 -8.74
CA PRO A 91 21.69 7.48 -10.13
C PRO A 91 20.19 7.77 -10.35
N VAL A 92 19.86 8.47 -11.44
CA VAL A 92 18.45 8.79 -11.77
C VAL A 92 17.62 7.51 -11.95
N GLU A 93 18.24 6.42 -12.34
CA GLU A 93 17.63 5.10 -12.47
C GLU A 93 17.10 4.56 -11.13
N ASP A 94 17.78 4.85 -10.02
CA ASP A 94 17.31 4.48 -8.68
C ASP A 94 16.09 5.33 -8.26
N VAL A 95 16.11 6.63 -8.57
CA VAL A 95 14.94 7.51 -8.39
C VAL A 95 13.75 6.98 -9.20
N ARG A 96 13.96 6.64 -10.49
CA ARG A 96 12.92 6.08 -11.35
C ARG A 96 12.36 4.78 -10.80
N ARG A 97 13.21 3.86 -10.31
CA ARG A 97 12.79 2.57 -9.74
C ARG A 97 11.81 2.73 -8.58
N GLU A 98 12.03 3.70 -7.69
CA GLU A 98 11.11 3.97 -6.60
C GLU A 98 9.76 4.48 -7.11
N PHE A 99 9.75 5.36 -8.10
CA PHE A 99 8.50 5.83 -8.72
C PHE A 99 7.77 4.73 -9.49
N GLU A 100 8.51 3.89 -10.26
CA GLU A 100 7.92 2.75 -10.98
C GLU A 100 7.19 1.81 -10.02
N THR A 101 7.81 1.48 -8.88
CA THR A 101 7.19 0.56 -7.93
C THR A 101 6.12 1.24 -7.08
N ASN A 102 6.41 2.44 -6.52
CA ASN A 102 5.58 3.03 -5.47
C ASN A 102 4.43 3.91 -6.00
N PHE A 103 4.53 4.39 -7.24
CA PHE A 103 3.53 5.27 -7.86
C PHE A 103 2.89 4.63 -9.10
N TYR A 104 3.69 4.26 -10.10
CA TYR A 104 3.16 3.65 -11.32
C TYR A 104 2.62 2.25 -11.08
N GLY A 105 3.23 1.45 -10.19
CA GLY A 105 2.73 0.13 -9.82
C GLY A 105 1.28 0.17 -9.32
N PRO A 106 0.95 0.92 -8.25
CA PRO A 106 -0.42 1.11 -7.80
C PRO A 106 -1.35 1.67 -8.88
N LEU A 107 -0.87 2.56 -9.74
CA LEU A 107 -1.65 3.07 -10.88
C LEU A 107 -2.04 1.98 -11.86
N LEU A 108 -1.08 1.16 -12.29
CA LEU A 108 -1.29 0.06 -13.25
C LEU A 108 -2.24 -0.98 -12.67
N VAL A 109 -2.01 -1.41 -11.42
CA VAL A 109 -2.88 -2.37 -10.73
C VAL A 109 -4.28 -1.81 -10.59
N THR A 110 -4.44 -0.57 -10.14
CA THR A 110 -5.76 0.07 -10.01
C THR A 110 -6.49 0.10 -11.35
N ARG A 111 -5.84 0.52 -12.43
CA ARG A 111 -6.44 0.58 -13.77
C ARG A 111 -6.89 -0.78 -14.30
N ALA A 112 -6.14 -1.83 -13.99
CA ALA A 112 -6.48 -3.19 -14.41
C ALA A 112 -7.63 -3.79 -13.59
N PHE A 113 -7.67 -3.53 -12.29
CA PHE A 113 -8.61 -4.17 -11.37
C PHE A 113 -9.90 -3.39 -11.13
N VAL A 114 -9.93 -2.07 -11.28
CA VAL A 114 -11.15 -1.26 -11.10
C VAL A 114 -12.32 -1.77 -11.96
N PRO A 115 -12.16 -2.09 -13.26
CA PRO A 115 -13.25 -2.64 -14.06
C PRO A 115 -13.72 -4.03 -13.57
N ILE A 116 -12.83 -4.79 -12.93
CA ILE A 116 -13.16 -6.11 -12.34
C ILE A 116 -14.01 -5.90 -11.08
N ILE A 117 -13.57 -5.02 -10.17
CA ILE A 117 -14.29 -4.68 -8.95
C ILE A 117 -15.70 -4.15 -9.27
N GLU A 118 -15.84 -3.28 -10.26
CA GLU A 118 -17.15 -2.77 -10.70
C GLU A 118 -18.09 -3.87 -11.19
N ARG A 119 -17.58 -4.78 -12.04
CA ARG A 119 -18.39 -5.92 -12.52
C ARG A 119 -18.84 -6.85 -11.39
N ASN A 120 -18.06 -6.90 -10.32
CA ASN A 120 -18.35 -7.71 -9.13
C ASN A 120 -19.22 -6.98 -8.10
N GLY A 121 -19.78 -5.81 -8.45
CA GLY A 121 -20.74 -5.08 -7.62
C GLY A 121 -20.14 -3.96 -6.76
N GLY A 122 -18.94 -3.52 -7.05
CA GLY A 122 -18.20 -2.55 -6.25
C GLY A 122 -17.26 -3.19 -5.22
N GLY A 123 -16.64 -2.39 -4.39
CA GLY A 123 -15.70 -2.90 -3.39
C GLY A 123 -14.75 -1.85 -2.83
N HIS A 124 -13.46 -2.20 -2.68
CA HIS A 124 -12.51 -1.35 -1.99
C HIS A 124 -11.11 -1.36 -2.62
N LEU A 125 -10.44 -0.21 -2.56
CA LEU A 125 -9.04 -0.03 -2.87
C LEU A 125 -8.31 0.49 -1.63
N LEU A 126 -7.28 -0.20 -1.16
CA LEU A 126 -6.39 0.30 -0.12
C LEU A 126 -4.99 0.49 -0.68
N ASN A 127 -4.41 1.68 -0.44
CA ASN A 127 -3.02 1.99 -0.80
C ASN A 127 -2.17 2.13 0.47
N VAL A 128 -1.06 1.38 0.54
CA VAL A 128 -0.09 1.48 1.64
C VAL A 128 0.87 2.62 1.38
N HIS A 129 0.71 3.67 2.17
CA HIS A 129 1.54 4.87 2.19
C HIS A 129 2.70 4.77 3.19
N SER A 130 3.18 5.92 3.61
CA SER A 130 4.16 6.11 4.68
C SER A 130 3.87 7.43 5.38
N VAL A 131 4.35 7.60 6.60
CA VAL A 131 4.48 8.93 7.22
C VAL A 131 5.28 9.88 6.32
N LEU A 132 6.22 9.33 5.54
CA LEU A 132 7.03 10.06 4.57
C LEU A 132 6.26 10.53 3.32
N SER A 133 4.98 10.20 3.20
CA SER A 133 4.09 10.82 2.19
C SER A 133 3.88 12.31 2.43
N TRP A 134 4.16 12.80 3.64
CA TRP A 134 3.95 14.18 4.04
C TRP A 134 5.25 14.94 4.34
N VAL A 135 6.34 14.24 4.61
CA VAL A 135 7.63 14.84 4.94
C VAL A 135 8.75 14.28 4.06
N GLY A 136 9.56 15.17 3.50
CA GLY A 136 10.55 14.88 2.47
C GLY A 136 11.93 14.53 3.03
N VAL A 137 12.03 13.60 4.00
CA VAL A 137 13.30 13.31 4.69
C VAL A 137 14.07 12.14 4.12
N LEU A 138 13.50 11.39 3.17
CA LEU A 138 14.14 10.22 2.56
C LEU A 138 14.08 10.28 1.02
N GLY A 139 14.62 11.37 0.45
CA GLY A 139 14.83 11.54 -0.98
C GLY A 139 13.63 11.14 -1.86
N SER A 140 13.90 10.35 -2.88
CA SER A 140 12.89 9.93 -3.86
C SER A 140 11.84 8.98 -3.29
N TYR A 141 12.15 8.23 -2.23
CA TYR A 141 11.13 7.44 -1.55
C TYR A 141 10.01 8.32 -1.01
N SER A 142 10.35 9.39 -0.27
CA SER A 142 9.35 10.35 0.23
C SER A 142 8.53 10.95 -0.90
N ALA A 143 9.19 11.39 -1.97
CA ALA A 143 8.52 11.96 -3.14
C ALA A 143 7.56 10.96 -3.82
N SER A 144 7.99 9.69 -3.99
CA SER A 144 7.14 8.65 -4.57
C SER A 144 5.91 8.34 -3.72
N LYS A 145 6.06 8.34 -2.39
CA LYS A 145 4.95 8.15 -1.45
C LYS A 145 4.03 9.37 -1.36
N ALA A 146 4.55 10.59 -1.51
CA ALA A 146 3.76 11.81 -1.65
C ALA A 146 2.92 11.80 -2.95
N ALA A 147 3.52 11.36 -4.05
CA ALA A 147 2.82 11.19 -5.32
C ALA A 147 1.69 10.15 -5.20
N LEU A 148 1.94 9.00 -4.54
CA LEU A 148 0.90 7.99 -4.27
C LEU A 148 -0.22 8.54 -3.39
N TRP A 149 0.08 9.37 -2.38
CA TRP A 149 -0.94 9.98 -1.54
C TRP A 149 -1.85 10.92 -2.35
N SER A 150 -1.27 11.77 -3.21
CA SER A 150 -2.03 12.63 -4.12
C SER A 150 -2.90 11.79 -5.08
N GLN A 151 -2.34 10.72 -5.68
CA GLN A 151 -3.08 9.79 -6.54
C GLN A 151 -4.25 9.15 -5.79
N THR A 152 -4.06 8.70 -4.55
CA THR A 152 -5.10 8.09 -3.72
C THR A 152 -6.26 9.06 -3.47
N ASN A 153 -5.96 10.34 -3.22
CA ASN A 153 -6.97 11.37 -3.04
C ASN A 153 -7.79 11.62 -4.32
N SER A 154 -7.15 11.64 -5.50
CA SER A 154 -7.83 11.75 -6.78
C SER A 154 -8.72 10.53 -7.06
N LEU A 155 -8.19 9.31 -6.81
CA LEU A 155 -8.93 8.07 -7.00
C LEU A 155 -10.19 7.99 -6.13
N ARG A 156 -10.21 8.57 -4.93
CA ARG A 156 -11.44 8.64 -4.10
C ARG A 156 -12.57 9.38 -4.82
N LEU A 157 -12.24 10.49 -5.48
CA LEU A 157 -13.22 11.27 -6.23
C LEU A 157 -13.73 10.51 -7.46
N ASP A 158 -12.83 9.87 -8.18
CA ASP A 158 -13.14 9.15 -9.42
C ASP A 158 -13.90 7.84 -9.18
N LEU A 159 -13.62 7.15 -8.07
CA LEU A 159 -14.12 5.80 -7.80
C LEU A 159 -15.38 5.77 -6.92
N LYS A 160 -15.64 6.83 -6.14
CA LYS A 160 -16.86 6.90 -5.31
C LYS A 160 -18.16 6.75 -6.11
N PRO A 161 -18.34 7.41 -7.27
CA PRO A 161 -19.52 7.21 -8.11
C PRO A 161 -19.62 5.80 -8.71
N ARG A 162 -18.50 5.06 -8.73
CA ARG A 162 -18.39 3.69 -9.27
C ARG A 162 -18.60 2.61 -8.20
N GLY A 163 -18.99 3.00 -6.98
CA GLY A 163 -19.21 2.06 -5.87
C GLY A 163 -17.94 1.46 -5.29
N ILE A 164 -16.80 2.12 -5.43
CA ILE A 164 -15.51 1.67 -4.89
C ILE A 164 -15.02 2.70 -3.88
N ASP A 165 -14.86 2.27 -2.64
CA ASP A 165 -14.25 3.09 -1.59
C ASP A 165 -12.72 3.01 -1.65
N VAL A 166 -12.03 4.07 -1.18
CA VAL A 166 -10.58 4.14 -1.23
C VAL A 166 -10.02 4.57 0.12
N THR A 167 -9.16 3.75 0.71
CA THR A 167 -8.48 4.03 1.98
C THR A 167 -6.97 4.19 1.77
N GLY A 168 -6.37 5.18 2.41
CA GLY A 168 -4.91 5.33 2.53
C GLY A 168 -4.43 4.84 3.89
N LEU A 169 -3.51 3.88 3.94
CA LEU A 169 -2.87 3.44 5.18
C LEU A 169 -1.51 4.14 5.33
N HIS A 170 -1.35 4.93 6.36
CA HIS A 170 -0.09 5.59 6.68
C HIS A 170 0.58 4.94 7.89
N VAL A 171 1.88 4.69 7.79
CA VAL A 171 2.68 4.04 8.82
C VAL A 171 4.10 4.58 8.83
N GLY A 172 4.74 4.59 9.99
CA GLY A 172 6.16 4.85 10.16
C GLY A 172 7.00 3.61 9.89
N TYR A 173 7.86 3.25 10.85
CA TYR A 173 8.67 2.04 10.72
C TYR A 173 7.91 0.80 11.17
N VAL A 174 7.97 -0.25 10.35
CA VAL A 174 7.38 -1.57 10.62
C VAL A 174 8.49 -2.60 10.68
N ASP A 175 8.41 -3.55 11.60
CA ASP A 175 9.41 -4.60 11.78
C ASP A 175 9.39 -5.59 10.60
N THR A 176 10.13 -5.25 9.57
CA THR A 176 10.26 -5.96 8.29
C THR A 176 11.68 -5.82 7.78
N ASP A 177 12.03 -6.63 6.78
CA ASP A 177 13.35 -6.55 6.12
C ASP A 177 13.67 -5.14 5.62
N MET A 178 12.66 -4.40 5.15
CA MET A 178 12.85 -3.03 4.64
C MET A 178 13.34 -2.07 5.73
N ALA A 179 12.95 -2.26 6.97
CA ALA A 179 13.34 -1.45 8.12
C ALA A 179 14.36 -2.14 9.04
N ALA A 180 15.02 -3.22 8.59
CA ALA A 180 15.98 -3.97 9.42
C ALA A 180 17.17 -3.13 9.89
N HIS A 181 17.52 -2.09 9.14
CA HIS A 181 18.63 -1.17 9.44
C HIS A 181 18.25 -0.06 10.44
N VAL A 182 17.00 0.01 10.88
CA VAL A 182 16.51 1.06 11.78
C VAL A 182 16.56 0.55 13.21
N ASP A 183 17.30 1.24 14.07
CA ASP A 183 17.25 1.04 15.51
C ASP A 183 16.19 1.96 16.13
N GLY A 184 15.19 1.40 16.79
CA GLY A 184 14.12 2.19 17.42
C GLY A 184 12.76 1.51 17.40
N PRO A 185 11.73 2.19 17.91
CA PRO A 185 10.38 1.65 17.95
C PRO A 185 9.84 1.37 16.54
N LYS A 186 9.30 0.18 16.34
CA LYS A 186 8.65 -0.26 15.10
C LYS A 186 7.27 -0.84 15.44
N SER A 187 6.32 -0.60 14.57
CA SER A 187 5.04 -1.32 14.62
C SER A 187 5.23 -2.77 14.17
N THR A 188 4.43 -3.69 14.68
CA THR A 188 4.42 -5.05 14.15
C THR A 188 3.60 -5.12 12.86
N PRO A 189 3.98 -5.96 11.88
CA PRO A 189 3.19 -6.18 10.65
C PRO A 189 1.74 -6.55 10.93
N GLU A 190 1.50 -7.36 11.96
CA GLU A 190 0.17 -7.83 12.37
C GLU A 190 -0.70 -6.67 12.88
N SER A 191 -0.14 -5.77 13.70
CA SER A 191 -0.87 -4.58 14.19
C SER A 191 -1.23 -3.65 13.03
N VAL A 192 -0.33 -3.48 12.06
CA VAL A 192 -0.57 -2.65 10.87
C VAL A 192 -1.65 -3.29 9.99
N ALA A 193 -1.60 -4.60 9.79
CA ALA A 193 -2.59 -5.34 9.01
C ALA A 193 -3.98 -5.25 9.65
N ALA A 194 -4.09 -5.46 10.96
CA ALA A 194 -5.37 -5.36 11.67
C ALA A 194 -6.01 -3.98 11.48
N GLN A 195 -5.25 -2.88 11.68
CA GLN A 195 -5.73 -1.52 11.52
C GLN A 195 -6.10 -1.20 10.05
N ALA A 196 -5.34 -1.73 9.08
CA ALA A 196 -5.67 -1.59 7.66
C ALA A 196 -7.05 -2.19 7.34
N LEU A 197 -7.33 -3.38 7.86
CA LEU A 197 -8.59 -4.07 7.65
C LEU A 197 -9.75 -3.38 8.38
N ASP A 198 -9.54 -2.88 9.60
CA ASP A 198 -10.52 -2.02 10.29
C ASP A 198 -10.87 -0.79 9.44
N GLY A 199 -9.85 -0.19 8.79
CA GLY A 199 -10.04 0.93 7.87
C GLY A 199 -10.89 0.59 6.65
N ILE A 200 -10.70 -0.59 6.06
CA ILE A 200 -11.54 -1.07 4.94
C ILE A 200 -12.99 -1.25 5.40
N GLU A 201 -13.21 -1.93 6.51
CA GLU A 201 -14.56 -2.24 7.02
C GLU A 201 -15.32 -1.00 7.48
N SER A 202 -14.63 -0.02 8.08
CA SER A 202 -15.23 1.26 8.47
C SER A 202 -15.39 2.24 7.31
N GLY A 203 -14.78 1.99 6.15
CA GLY A 203 -14.72 2.95 5.04
C GLY A 203 -13.90 4.19 5.39
N ALA A 204 -12.84 4.03 6.19
CA ALA A 204 -12.01 5.13 6.63
C ALA A 204 -11.30 5.82 5.44
N PHE A 205 -11.24 7.15 5.50
CA PHE A 205 -10.50 7.93 4.51
C PHE A 205 -8.98 7.66 4.61
N GLU A 206 -8.46 7.69 5.83
CA GLU A 206 -7.06 7.38 6.15
C GLU A 206 -6.98 6.57 7.45
N VAL A 207 -6.04 5.66 7.50
CA VAL A 207 -5.63 4.93 8.70
C VAL A 207 -4.25 5.41 9.11
N LEU A 208 -4.11 5.89 10.33
CA LEU A 208 -2.84 6.34 10.91
C LEU A 208 -2.37 5.28 11.91
N ALA A 209 -1.53 4.35 11.44
CA ALA A 209 -1.29 3.08 12.13
C ALA A 209 -0.40 3.19 13.38
N ASP A 210 0.29 4.32 13.58
CA ASP A 210 1.19 4.53 14.73
C ASP A 210 1.18 5.98 15.23
N GLU A 211 1.80 6.20 16.38
CA GLU A 211 1.84 7.50 17.04
C GLU A 211 2.63 8.53 16.22
N LEU A 212 3.75 8.13 15.62
CA LEU A 212 4.55 9.02 14.77
C LEU A 212 3.70 9.56 13.61
N THR A 213 2.95 8.69 12.96
CA THR A 213 2.07 9.06 11.85
C THR A 213 0.98 10.03 12.29
N ARG A 214 0.38 9.83 13.47
CA ARG A 214 -0.62 10.75 14.05
C ARG A 214 -0.01 12.10 14.36
N GLN A 215 1.17 12.15 14.97
CA GLN A 215 1.86 13.39 15.32
C GLN A 215 2.25 14.20 14.07
N VAL A 216 2.85 13.55 13.07
CA VAL A 216 3.21 14.22 11.81
C VAL A 216 1.97 14.75 11.11
N LYS A 217 0.90 13.95 11.02
CA LYS A 217 -0.36 14.39 10.40
C LYS A 217 -0.95 15.61 11.11
N ALA A 218 -0.97 15.62 12.41
CA ALA A 218 -1.47 16.75 13.21
C ALA A 218 -0.61 18.02 13.02
N GLY A 219 0.70 17.84 12.77
CA GLY A 219 1.66 18.93 12.58
C GLY A 219 1.68 19.53 11.17
N LEU A 220 0.96 18.99 10.19
CA LEU A 220 1.05 19.45 8.78
C LEU A 220 0.65 20.93 8.56
N SER A 221 -0.14 21.50 9.45
CA SER A 221 -0.52 22.92 9.40
C SER A 221 0.45 23.84 10.15
N ALA A 222 1.46 23.30 10.83
CA ALA A 222 2.47 24.07 11.52
C ALA A 222 3.47 24.72 10.53
N GLU A 223 4.27 25.66 11.02
CA GLU A 223 5.37 26.22 10.22
C GLU A 223 6.37 25.12 9.80
N GLY A 224 6.96 25.29 8.61
CA GLY A 224 7.84 24.28 8.01
C GLY A 224 8.99 23.82 8.91
N GLY A 225 9.56 24.68 9.74
CA GLY A 225 10.59 24.33 10.73
C GLY A 225 10.15 23.31 11.77
N ALA A 226 8.86 23.23 12.09
CA ALA A 226 8.35 22.22 13.02
C ALA A 226 8.34 20.80 12.42
N LEU A 227 8.19 20.70 11.10
CA LEU A 227 8.25 19.40 10.38
C LEU A 227 9.70 18.98 10.07
N TYR A 228 10.62 19.93 10.04
CA TYR A 228 12.03 19.70 9.70
C TYR A 228 12.92 20.33 10.79
N PRO A 229 12.92 19.81 12.04
CA PRO A 229 13.67 20.39 13.15
C PRO A 229 15.19 20.43 12.89
N GLN A 230 15.70 19.59 12.02
CA GLN A 230 17.10 19.61 11.59
C GLN A 230 17.47 20.85 10.76
N LEU A 231 16.50 21.64 10.29
CA LEU A 231 16.70 22.92 9.60
C LEU A 231 16.48 24.13 10.51
N ALA A 232 15.96 23.91 11.72
CA ALA A 232 15.84 24.95 12.73
C ALA A 232 17.23 25.22 13.34
N ALA A 233 17.89 26.27 12.86
CA ALA A 233 19.18 26.73 13.39
C ALA A 233 18.98 27.68 14.58
#